data_e860dfa750638ba70cbe475e99d616b2
#
_entry.id   e860dfa750638ba70cbe475e99d616b2
#
_cell.length_a   1.000
_cell.length_b   1.000
_cell.length_c   1.000
_cell.angle_alpha   90.00
_cell.angle_beta   90.00
_cell.angle_gamma   90.00
#
_symmetry.space_group_name_H-M   'P 1'
#
loop_
_entity.id
_entity.type
_entity.pdbx_description
1 polymer ?
#
loop_
_entity_poly.entity_id
_entity_poly.type
_entity_poly.pdbx_seq_one_letter_code
_entity_poly.pdbx_strand_id
1 'polypeptide(L)'
;METIIPIKLKLILPLFMIALASCAQSNKENPKGEIMKVEMNDSLEVATLAGGCFWCVEAVYANVNGVTKVESGYAGGFVKNPSYKEVCNETTGHAEAIQVYFDPRIVSFSQLLEIFFVVHDPTTLNRQGPDAGTQYRSAVFYHNEKQKELAMKAIQAINETGEWGANAVTEVTEFTNFYKAENYHQDYYALNGEQPYCRVMITPKLEKFKKRFGELAK
;
A
#
# COMPACT_ATOMS: atom_id res chain seq x y z
N MET A 1 26.43 -23.78 63.52
CA MET A 1 25.84 -24.01 64.87
C MET A 1 24.38 -23.78 64.73
N GLU A 2 23.74 -24.88 64.80
CA GLU A 2 22.48 -25.20 65.52
C GLU A 2 21.20 -24.73 64.81
N THR A 3 20.17 -25.48 64.65
CA THR A 3 19.82 -26.90 64.93
C THR A 3 18.51 -27.21 64.21
N ILE A 4 18.43 -28.42 63.73
CA ILE A 4 17.26 -29.08 63.14
C ILE A 4 16.30 -29.48 64.25
N ILE A 5 14.98 -29.32 64.08
CA ILE A 5 13.96 -30.14 64.72
C ILE A 5 12.77 -30.41 63.79
N PRO A 6 12.36 -31.65 63.53
CA PRO A 6 11.20 -32.03 62.77
C PRO A 6 9.99 -32.35 63.67
N ILE A 7 8.78 -32.08 63.19
CA ILE A 7 7.54 -32.56 63.80
C ILE A 7 6.61 -33.19 62.77
N LYS A 8 6.61 -34.48 62.76
CA LYS A 8 5.61 -35.58 62.80
C LYS A 8 4.17 -35.20 62.23
N LEU A 9 3.90 -35.87 61.16
CA LEU A 9 2.81 -36.77 60.77
C LEU A 9 1.68 -36.95 61.79
N LYS A 10 0.45 -36.63 61.38
CA LYS A 10 -0.76 -37.33 61.84
C LYS A 10 -1.69 -37.59 60.63
N LEU A 11 -1.74 -38.87 60.37
CA LEU A 11 -2.67 -39.59 59.51
C LEU A 11 -4.04 -39.63 60.21
N ILE A 12 -5.10 -39.16 59.60
CA ILE A 12 -6.49 -39.49 59.98
C ILE A 12 -7.27 -39.82 58.71
N LEU A 13 -7.59 -41.08 58.59
CA LEU A 13 -8.56 -41.68 57.69
C LEU A 13 -9.88 -41.80 58.47
N PRO A 14 -11.03 -41.50 57.91
CA PRO A 14 -12.11 -42.45 57.83
C PRO A 14 -12.82 -42.49 56.50
N LEU A 15 -12.96 -43.63 55.94
CA LEU A 15 -14.13 -44.53 55.95
C LEU A 15 -15.30 -44.09 55.06
N PHE A 16 -15.29 -44.69 53.86
CA PHE A 16 -16.40 -45.33 53.14
C PHE A 16 -17.81 -44.72 53.22
N MET A 17 -18.31 -44.25 52.08
CA MET A 17 -19.66 -44.61 51.63
C MET A 17 -19.68 -44.78 50.11
N ILE A 18 -19.95 -46.00 49.71
CA ILE A 18 -20.25 -46.37 48.31
C ILE A 18 -21.72 -46.00 48.06
N ALA A 19 -21.95 -45.12 47.09
CA ALA A 19 -23.25 -44.98 46.48
C ALA A 19 -23.12 -45.34 45.00
N LEU A 20 -23.67 -46.47 44.66
CA LEU A 20 -23.88 -46.90 43.26
C LEU A 20 -25.05 -46.07 42.71
N ALA A 21 -24.75 -45.26 41.70
CA ALA A 21 -25.75 -44.64 40.84
C ALA A 21 -25.36 -44.84 39.39
N SER A 22 -26.05 -45.72 38.79
CA SER A 22 -26.49 -45.89 37.39
C SER A 22 -25.82 -45.08 36.29
N CYS A 23 -25.25 -45.84 35.34
CA CYS A 23 -24.88 -45.38 34.00
C CYS A 23 -26.03 -44.68 33.29
N ALA A 24 -25.82 -43.42 32.94
CA ALA A 24 -26.41 -42.79 31.77
C ALA A 24 -25.28 -42.35 30.90
N GLN A 25 -25.01 -43.10 29.84
CA GLN A 25 -24.12 -42.69 28.73
C GLN A 25 -24.80 -41.51 28.00
N SER A 26 -24.41 -40.28 28.30
CA SER A 26 -24.62 -39.18 27.39
C SER A 26 -23.48 -39.15 26.39
N ASN A 27 -23.76 -39.55 25.16
CA ASN A 27 -22.93 -39.25 24.00
C ASN A 27 -22.73 -37.71 23.94
N LYS A 28 -21.56 -37.27 24.38
CA LYS A 28 -21.09 -35.94 24.00
C LYS A 28 -20.68 -35.99 22.55
N GLU A 29 -21.60 -35.56 21.69
CA GLU A 29 -21.27 -35.16 20.34
C GLU A 29 -20.14 -34.14 20.44
N ASN A 30 -19.03 -34.46 19.77
CA ASN A 30 -17.92 -33.58 19.57
C ASN A 30 -18.43 -32.33 18.83
N PRO A 31 -18.30 -31.09 19.33
CA PRO A 31 -18.67 -29.96 18.54
C PRO A 31 -17.77 -29.95 17.32
N LYS A 32 -18.38 -30.20 16.15
CA LYS A 32 -17.75 -29.95 14.85
C LYS A 32 -17.14 -28.56 14.95
N GLY A 33 -15.81 -28.50 14.76
CA GLY A 33 -15.12 -27.23 14.68
C GLY A 33 -15.84 -26.34 13.68
N GLU A 34 -16.46 -25.31 14.16
CA GLU A 34 -16.86 -24.18 13.35
C GLU A 34 -15.57 -23.61 12.76
N ILE A 35 -15.33 -23.96 11.49
CA ILE A 35 -14.36 -23.23 10.69
C ILE A 35 -14.92 -21.81 10.64
N MET A 36 -14.33 -20.90 11.44
CA MET A 36 -14.58 -19.47 11.26
C MET A 36 -14.33 -19.20 9.77
N LYS A 37 -15.40 -19.02 9.01
CA LYS A 37 -15.32 -18.38 7.71
C LYS A 37 -14.81 -16.97 8.00
N VAL A 38 -13.51 -16.79 7.83
CA VAL A 38 -12.95 -15.47 7.65
C VAL A 38 -13.66 -14.96 6.40
N GLU A 39 -14.60 -14.04 6.57
CA GLU A 39 -15.15 -13.29 5.46
C GLU A 39 -13.98 -12.53 4.85
N MET A 40 -13.39 -13.11 3.81
CA MET A 40 -12.39 -12.43 3.02
C MET A 40 -13.12 -11.30 2.32
N ASN A 41 -12.82 -10.08 2.74
CA ASN A 41 -13.29 -8.88 2.06
C ASN A 41 -12.69 -8.93 0.64
N ASP A 42 -13.48 -9.35 -0.33
CA ASP A 42 -13.09 -9.48 -1.74
C ASP A 42 -12.97 -8.12 -2.45
N SER A 43 -13.10 -7.02 -1.70
CA SER A 43 -13.00 -5.68 -2.26
C SER A 43 -11.55 -5.28 -2.52
N LEU A 44 -11.29 -4.86 -3.76
CA LEU A 44 -10.06 -4.17 -4.12
C LEU A 44 -9.97 -2.83 -3.35
N GLU A 45 -8.77 -2.46 -2.96
CA GLU A 45 -8.47 -1.13 -2.46
C GLU A 45 -7.95 -0.23 -3.60
N VAL A 46 -8.01 1.08 -3.36
CA VAL A 46 -7.54 2.10 -4.31
C VAL A 46 -6.48 2.97 -3.65
N ALA A 47 -5.38 3.18 -4.36
CA ALA A 47 -4.37 4.19 -4.05
C ALA A 47 -4.35 5.25 -5.16
N THR A 48 -4.25 6.54 -4.80
CA THR A 48 -4.10 7.64 -5.77
C THR A 48 -2.79 8.36 -5.51
N LEU A 49 -1.88 8.30 -6.49
CA LEU A 49 -0.49 8.72 -6.36
C LEU A 49 -0.07 9.63 -7.52
N ALA A 50 0.68 10.68 -7.22
CA ALA A 50 1.30 11.57 -8.19
C ALA A 50 2.82 11.63 -7.96
N GLY A 51 3.62 11.27 -8.94
CA GLY A 51 5.09 11.17 -8.82
C GLY A 51 5.81 11.56 -10.11
N GLY A 52 5.47 12.73 -10.66
CA GLY A 52 5.92 13.19 -11.97
C GLY A 52 5.03 12.66 -13.10
N CYS A 53 5.61 12.47 -14.28
CA CYS A 53 4.87 11.97 -15.44
C CYS A 53 4.13 10.66 -15.14
N PHE A 54 2.82 10.66 -15.30
CA PHE A 54 1.96 9.50 -14.99
C PHE A 54 2.28 8.27 -15.85
N TRP A 55 2.79 8.39 -17.08
CA TRP A 55 3.25 7.23 -17.87
C TRP A 55 4.35 6.44 -17.17
N CYS A 56 5.26 7.15 -16.47
CA CYS A 56 6.34 6.53 -15.71
C CYS A 56 5.80 5.72 -14.53
N VAL A 57 4.89 6.32 -13.78
CA VAL A 57 4.33 5.72 -12.56
C VAL A 57 3.38 4.59 -12.95
N GLU A 58 2.51 4.79 -13.96
CA GLU A 58 1.63 3.75 -14.52
C GLU A 58 2.42 2.49 -14.90
N ALA A 59 3.51 2.66 -15.70
CA ALA A 59 4.32 1.54 -16.16
C ALA A 59 4.87 0.69 -15.01
N VAL A 60 5.30 1.31 -13.92
CA VAL A 60 5.79 0.59 -12.74
C VAL A 60 4.64 -0.16 -12.06
N TYR A 61 3.55 0.53 -11.73
CA TYR A 61 2.45 -0.08 -10.97
C TYR A 61 1.67 -1.14 -11.76
N ALA A 62 1.58 -1.01 -13.07
CA ALA A 62 1.02 -2.07 -13.93
C ALA A 62 1.80 -3.40 -13.83
N ASN A 63 3.09 -3.34 -13.47
CA ASN A 63 3.95 -4.50 -13.27
C ASN A 63 4.03 -5.00 -11.81
N VAL A 64 3.26 -4.44 -10.88
CA VAL A 64 3.23 -4.91 -9.48
C VAL A 64 2.24 -6.06 -9.35
N ASN A 65 2.69 -7.17 -8.75
CA ASN A 65 1.82 -8.29 -8.41
C ASN A 65 0.77 -7.86 -7.38
N GLY A 66 -0.48 -8.28 -7.57
CA GLY A 66 -1.62 -7.83 -6.76
C GLY A 66 -2.28 -6.55 -7.25
N VAL A 67 -1.65 -5.78 -8.14
CA VAL A 67 -2.30 -4.67 -8.85
C VAL A 67 -3.12 -5.22 -10.01
N THR A 68 -4.41 -4.92 -10.01
CA THR A 68 -5.37 -5.42 -11.01
C THR A 68 -5.63 -4.42 -12.13
N LYS A 69 -5.51 -3.13 -11.84
CA LYS A 69 -5.73 -2.03 -12.79
C LYS A 69 -4.95 -0.80 -12.37
N VAL A 70 -4.46 -0.05 -13.34
CA VAL A 70 -3.93 1.31 -13.16
C VAL A 70 -4.64 2.22 -14.15
N GLU A 71 -5.01 3.43 -13.73
CA GLU A 71 -5.57 4.45 -14.61
C GLU A 71 -4.77 5.74 -14.45
N SER A 72 -4.25 6.27 -15.55
CA SER A 72 -3.63 7.59 -15.62
C SER A 72 -4.70 8.68 -15.66
N GLY A 73 -4.48 9.77 -14.92
CA GLY A 73 -5.47 10.86 -14.82
C GLY A 73 -4.94 12.07 -14.08
N TYR A 74 -5.86 12.91 -13.63
CA TYR A 74 -5.61 14.21 -13.02
C TYR A 74 -6.30 14.29 -11.66
N ALA A 75 -5.58 14.65 -10.60
CA ALA A 75 -6.11 14.71 -9.24
C ALA A 75 -5.69 15.96 -8.47
N GLY A 76 -6.47 16.32 -7.45
CA GLY A 76 -6.14 17.36 -6.46
C GLY A 76 -6.30 18.79 -6.93
N GLY A 77 -6.82 19.02 -8.15
CA GLY A 77 -7.13 20.35 -8.66
C GLY A 77 -8.60 20.74 -8.49
N PHE A 78 -8.96 21.91 -9.00
CA PHE A 78 -10.28 22.52 -8.83
C PHE A 78 -11.09 22.58 -10.12
N VAL A 79 -10.48 22.39 -11.31
CA VAL A 79 -11.18 22.36 -12.60
C VAL A 79 -11.80 20.99 -12.82
N LYS A 80 -13.09 20.95 -13.18
CA LYS A 80 -13.79 19.70 -13.48
C LYS A 80 -13.49 19.25 -14.90
N ASN A 81 -13.23 17.96 -15.08
CA ASN A 81 -12.93 17.33 -16.37
C ASN A 81 -11.89 18.10 -17.20
N PRO A 82 -10.71 18.38 -16.65
CA PRO A 82 -9.70 19.15 -17.37
C PRO A 82 -9.18 18.34 -18.56
N SER A 83 -8.81 19.02 -19.63
CA SER A 83 -8.03 18.44 -20.71
C SER A 83 -6.54 18.40 -20.34
N TYR A 84 -5.76 17.52 -20.97
CA TYR A 84 -4.30 17.47 -20.82
C TYR A 84 -3.65 18.85 -21.06
N LYS A 85 -4.09 19.58 -22.09
CA LYS A 85 -3.56 20.90 -22.39
C LYS A 85 -3.78 21.90 -21.26
N GLU A 86 -4.95 21.89 -20.61
CA GLU A 86 -5.24 22.77 -19.48
C GLU A 86 -4.38 22.42 -18.26
N VAL A 87 -4.14 21.12 -18.00
CA VAL A 87 -3.26 20.66 -16.94
C VAL A 87 -1.82 21.10 -17.21
N CYS A 88 -1.32 20.91 -18.44
CA CYS A 88 0.02 21.36 -18.84
C CYS A 88 0.20 22.89 -18.79
N ASN A 89 -0.86 23.67 -18.92
CA ASN A 89 -0.83 25.11 -18.75
C ASN A 89 -0.81 25.55 -17.27
N GLU A 90 -0.84 24.60 -16.33
CA GLU A 90 -0.83 24.84 -14.88
C GLU A 90 -2.02 25.67 -14.35
N THR A 91 -3.14 25.71 -15.09
CA THR A 91 -4.33 26.52 -14.75
C THR A 91 -5.40 25.75 -13.99
N THR A 92 -5.22 24.46 -13.78
CA THR A 92 -6.24 23.57 -13.21
C THR A 92 -6.00 23.19 -11.75
N GLY A 93 -4.76 23.36 -11.26
CA GLY A 93 -4.32 22.89 -9.94
C GLY A 93 -4.16 21.37 -9.84
N HIS A 94 -4.43 20.62 -10.93
CA HIS A 94 -4.28 19.17 -10.91
C HIS A 94 -2.82 18.72 -11.01
N ALA A 95 -2.50 17.59 -10.35
CA ALA A 95 -1.32 16.81 -10.65
C ALA A 95 -1.65 15.72 -11.68
N GLU A 96 -0.67 15.35 -12.51
CA GLU A 96 -0.67 14.05 -13.16
C GLU A 96 -0.59 12.97 -12.10
N ALA A 97 -1.58 12.09 -12.08
CA ALA A 97 -1.72 11.07 -11.06
C ALA A 97 -2.15 9.74 -11.66
N ILE A 98 -1.98 8.68 -10.89
CA ILE A 98 -2.53 7.36 -11.20
C ILE A 98 -3.50 6.93 -10.11
N GLN A 99 -4.55 6.20 -10.49
CA GLN A 99 -5.32 5.37 -9.58
C GLN A 99 -4.90 3.91 -9.74
N VAL A 100 -4.48 3.31 -8.63
CA VAL A 100 -4.01 1.93 -8.55
C VAL A 100 -5.07 1.12 -7.81
N TYR A 101 -5.67 0.14 -8.48
CA TYR A 101 -6.60 -0.82 -7.91
C TYR A 101 -5.83 -2.08 -7.56
N PHE A 102 -5.83 -2.47 -6.29
CA PHE A 102 -4.99 -3.57 -5.81
C PHE A 102 -5.72 -4.49 -4.83
N ASP A 103 -5.28 -5.75 -4.80
CA ASP A 103 -5.73 -6.73 -3.81
C ASP A 103 -4.84 -6.62 -2.56
N PRO A 104 -5.39 -6.13 -1.42
CA PRO A 104 -4.62 -5.92 -0.19
C PRO A 104 -4.11 -7.22 0.44
N ARG A 105 -4.58 -8.38 -0.01
CA ARG A 105 -4.10 -9.71 0.41
C ARG A 105 -2.78 -10.10 -0.29
N ILE A 106 -2.49 -9.49 -1.44
CA ILE A 106 -1.30 -9.76 -2.26
C ILE A 106 -0.25 -8.68 -2.10
N VAL A 107 -0.67 -7.41 -2.16
CA VAL A 107 0.22 -6.25 -1.98
C VAL A 107 -0.44 -5.23 -1.08
N SER A 108 0.25 -4.78 -0.05
CA SER A 108 -0.26 -3.78 0.89
C SER A 108 -0.05 -2.35 0.37
N PHE A 109 -0.86 -1.40 0.87
CA PHE A 109 -0.66 0.03 0.60
C PHE A 109 0.74 0.52 1.02
N SER A 110 1.30 -0.01 2.12
CA SER A 110 2.67 0.31 2.54
C SER A 110 3.72 -0.10 1.51
N GLN A 111 3.59 -1.30 0.92
CA GLN A 111 4.49 -1.75 -0.14
C GLN A 111 4.35 -0.89 -1.41
N LEU A 112 3.13 -0.46 -1.74
CA LEU A 112 2.93 0.50 -2.83
C LEU A 112 3.65 1.83 -2.54
N LEU A 113 3.62 2.33 -1.31
CA LEU A 113 4.37 3.53 -0.91
C LEU A 113 5.89 3.33 -0.94
N GLU A 114 6.40 2.16 -0.55
CA GLU A 114 7.83 1.84 -0.66
C GLU A 114 8.29 1.88 -2.13
N ILE A 115 7.49 1.29 -3.03
CA ILE A 115 7.76 1.39 -4.48
C ILE A 115 7.73 2.84 -4.91
N PHE A 116 6.73 3.62 -4.49
CA PHE A 116 6.55 5.03 -4.83
C PHE A 116 7.80 5.86 -4.54
N PHE A 117 8.32 5.78 -3.30
CA PHE A 117 9.48 6.55 -2.87
C PHE A 117 10.82 6.05 -3.44
N VAL A 118 10.83 4.91 -4.10
CA VAL A 118 12.02 4.40 -4.82
C VAL A 118 12.04 4.82 -6.29
N VAL A 119 10.88 4.84 -6.95
CA VAL A 119 10.81 5.03 -8.40
C VAL A 119 10.71 6.48 -8.85
N HIS A 120 10.49 7.43 -7.92
CA HIS A 120 10.54 8.86 -8.21
C HIS A 120 11.37 9.60 -7.14
N ASP A 121 11.86 10.77 -7.47
CA ASP A 121 12.54 11.66 -6.52
C ASP A 121 11.48 12.48 -5.75
N PRO A 122 11.28 12.24 -4.45
CA PRO A 122 10.28 12.95 -3.66
C PRO A 122 10.75 14.32 -3.15
N THR A 123 11.99 14.73 -3.43
CA THR A 123 12.62 15.92 -2.83
C THR A 123 12.51 17.17 -3.70
N THR A 124 12.07 17.03 -4.94
CA THR A 124 12.01 18.13 -5.90
C THR A 124 10.58 18.71 -5.99
N LEU A 125 10.45 19.99 -5.61
CA LEU A 125 9.16 20.67 -5.67
C LEU A 125 8.74 20.92 -7.11
N ASN A 126 7.51 20.51 -7.48
CA ASN A 126 6.92 20.70 -8.81
C ASN A 126 7.83 20.26 -9.97
N ARG A 127 8.58 19.20 -9.76
CA ARG A 127 9.54 18.70 -10.76
C ARG A 127 9.80 17.22 -10.58
N GLN A 128 10.02 16.52 -11.69
CA GLN A 128 10.53 15.16 -11.67
C GLN A 128 11.51 14.97 -12.83
N GLY A 129 12.81 15.01 -12.54
CA GLY A 129 13.85 14.97 -13.56
C GLY A 129 13.72 16.16 -14.54
N PRO A 130 13.58 15.92 -15.86
CA PRO A 130 13.41 16.99 -16.84
C PRO A 130 12.02 17.63 -16.81
N ASP A 131 11.01 16.92 -16.31
CA ASP A 131 9.63 17.39 -16.31
C ASP A 131 9.44 18.43 -15.19
N ALA A 132 9.07 19.66 -15.55
CA ALA A 132 8.88 20.77 -14.62
C ALA A 132 7.48 21.38 -14.79
N GLY A 133 6.83 21.67 -13.66
CA GLY A 133 5.48 22.21 -13.55
C GLY A 133 4.73 21.61 -12.37
N THR A 134 3.70 22.31 -11.90
CA THR A 134 2.89 21.92 -10.75
C THR A 134 2.19 20.56 -10.95
N GLN A 135 1.92 20.20 -12.21
CA GLN A 135 1.34 18.91 -12.58
C GLN A 135 2.29 17.73 -12.30
N TYR A 136 3.59 17.94 -12.17
CA TYR A 136 4.59 16.90 -11.89
C TYR A 136 5.00 16.81 -10.41
N ARG A 137 4.23 17.44 -9.51
CA ARG A 137 4.51 17.40 -8.07
C ARG A 137 4.35 16.00 -7.50
N SER A 138 5.04 15.75 -6.41
CA SER A 138 4.89 14.53 -5.63
C SER A 138 3.71 14.65 -4.67
N ALA A 139 2.74 13.73 -4.73
CA ALA A 139 1.60 13.73 -3.82
C ALA A 139 1.01 12.32 -3.60
N VAL A 140 0.49 12.10 -2.40
CA VAL A 140 -0.37 10.98 -2.02
C VAL A 140 -1.75 11.54 -1.68
N PHE A 141 -2.77 11.14 -2.45
CA PHE A 141 -4.15 11.51 -2.21
C PHE A 141 -4.82 10.36 -1.43
N TYR A 142 -4.94 10.51 -0.10
CA TYR A 142 -5.43 9.43 0.76
C TYR A 142 -6.95 9.31 0.72
N HIS A 143 -7.46 8.08 0.68
CA HIS A 143 -8.88 7.75 0.67
C HIS A 143 -9.46 7.51 2.09
N ASN A 144 -8.60 7.34 3.08
CA ASN A 144 -8.98 7.14 4.48
C ASN A 144 -7.82 7.47 5.42
N GLU A 145 -8.11 7.59 6.72
CA GLU A 145 -7.12 7.97 7.73
C GLU A 145 -5.97 6.96 7.86
N LYS A 146 -6.22 5.67 7.60
CA LYS A 146 -5.16 4.65 7.61
C LYS A 146 -4.15 4.89 6.49
N GLN A 147 -4.60 5.22 5.28
CA GLN A 147 -3.70 5.57 4.17
C GLN A 147 -2.91 6.84 4.48
N LYS A 148 -3.54 7.86 5.08
CA LYS A 148 -2.86 9.07 5.53
C LYS A 148 -1.75 8.76 6.52
N GLU A 149 -2.05 7.99 7.57
CA GLU A 149 -1.06 7.59 8.58
C GLU A 149 0.13 6.83 7.95
N LEU A 150 -0.15 5.89 7.05
CA LEU A 150 0.88 5.13 6.36
C LEU A 150 1.72 6.01 5.43
N ALA A 151 1.12 6.97 4.72
CA ALA A 151 1.85 7.92 3.87
C ALA A 151 2.79 8.81 4.69
N MET A 152 2.33 9.33 5.83
CA MET A 152 3.16 10.13 6.73
C MET A 152 4.33 9.33 7.31
N LYS A 153 4.10 8.07 7.71
CA LYS A 153 5.16 7.17 8.17
C LYS A 153 6.17 6.85 7.07
N ALA A 154 5.71 6.64 5.84
CA ALA A 154 6.60 6.38 4.71
C ALA A 154 7.50 7.59 4.39
N ILE A 155 6.95 8.81 4.46
CA ILE A 155 7.72 10.05 4.31
C ILE A 155 8.77 10.18 5.42
N GLN A 156 8.39 9.93 6.67
CA GLN A 156 9.34 9.94 7.78
C GLN A 156 10.46 8.91 7.54
N ALA A 157 10.12 7.68 7.20
CA ALA A 157 11.08 6.62 6.97
C ALA A 157 12.06 6.97 5.83
N ILE A 158 11.59 7.49 4.70
CA ILE A 158 12.48 7.86 3.58
C ILE A 158 13.39 9.03 3.93
N ASN A 159 12.92 10.00 4.72
CA ASN A 159 13.74 11.10 5.21
C ASN A 159 14.86 10.61 6.15
N GLU A 160 14.54 9.64 7.02
CA GLU A 160 15.51 9.04 7.95
C GLU A 160 16.61 8.23 7.23
N THR A 161 16.32 7.65 6.05
CA THR A 161 17.35 6.94 5.28
C THR A 161 18.42 7.86 4.71
N GLY A 162 18.10 9.12 4.44
CA GLY A 162 18.96 10.06 3.74
C GLY A 162 19.27 9.68 2.27
N GLU A 163 18.58 8.68 1.72
CA GLU A 163 18.85 8.13 0.36
C GLU A 163 18.79 9.23 -0.71
N TRP A 164 17.92 10.21 -0.56
CA TRP A 164 17.73 11.28 -1.54
C TRP A 164 18.53 12.56 -1.23
N GLY A 165 19.26 12.61 -0.11
CA GLY A 165 20.10 13.76 0.27
C GLY A 165 19.33 15.01 0.73
N ALA A 166 17.99 15.00 0.65
CA ALA A 166 17.09 16.05 1.13
C ALA A 166 15.78 15.44 1.60
N ASN A 167 15.00 16.21 2.36
CA ASN A 167 13.69 15.76 2.82
C ASN A 167 12.68 15.73 1.66
N ALA A 168 11.78 14.75 1.71
CA ALA A 168 10.66 14.66 0.78
C ALA A 168 9.73 15.87 0.94
N VAL A 169 9.29 16.42 -0.20
CA VAL A 169 8.28 17.49 -0.32
C VAL A 169 6.92 16.95 -0.74
N THR A 170 6.74 15.64 -0.64
CA THR A 170 5.50 14.95 -1.02
C THR A 170 4.31 15.48 -0.24
N GLU A 171 3.28 15.94 -0.94
CA GLU A 171 2.01 16.33 -0.34
C GLU A 171 1.22 15.09 0.12
N VAL A 172 0.60 15.16 1.30
CA VAL A 172 -0.36 14.16 1.78
C VAL A 172 -1.69 14.86 1.99
N THR A 173 -2.59 14.73 1.02
CA THR A 173 -3.88 15.44 1.01
C THR A 173 -5.04 14.46 0.87
N GLU A 174 -6.23 14.87 1.34
CA GLU A 174 -7.44 14.09 1.18
C GLU A 174 -7.81 13.95 -0.31
N PHE A 175 -8.20 12.75 -0.70
CA PHE A 175 -8.72 12.50 -2.04
C PHE A 175 -10.07 13.19 -2.23
N THR A 176 -10.16 14.09 -3.19
CA THR A 176 -11.37 14.84 -3.50
C THR A 176 -11.93 14.54 -4.88
N ASN A 177 -11.04 14.33 -5.85
CA ASN A 177 -11.42 14.10 -7.24
C ASN A 177 -10.32 13.39 -8.01
N PHE A 178 -10.74 12.70 -9.07
CA PHE A 178 -9.86 12.13 -10.09
C PHE A 178 -10.61 12.18 -11.43
N TYR A 179 -9.95 12.69 -12.43
CA TYR A 179 -10.44 12.70 -13.80
C TYR A 179 -9.51 11.87 -14.67
N LYS A 180 -10.06 10.78 -15.22
CA LYS A 180 -9.28 9.90 -16.10
C LYS A 180 -8.76 10.69 -17.29
N ALA A 181 -7.46 10.58 -17.57
CA ALA A 181 -6.84 11.17 -18.73
C ALA A 181 -7.32 10.51 -20.02
N GLU A 182 -7.10 11.19 -21.12
CA GLU A 182 -7.52 10.77 -22.44
C GLU A 182 -6.98 9.37 -22.79
N ASN A 183 -7.66 8.64 -23.64
CA ASN A 183 -7.36 7.23 -23.93
C ASN A 183 -5.92 7.00 -24.44
N TYR A 184 -5.34 7.98 -25.15
CA TYR A 184 -3.96 7.87 -25.65
C TYR A 184 -2.90 7.95 -24.56
N HIS A 185 -3.27 8.30 -23.31
CA HIS A 185 -2.39 8.30 -22.16
C HIS A 185 -2.42 6.98 -21.39
N GLN A 186 -3.44 6.14 -21.56
CA GLN A 186 -3.59 4.88 -20.88
C GLN A 186 -2.66 3.82 -21.47
N ASP A 187 -2.05 3.00 -20.62
CA ASP A 187 -1.12 1.93 -21.03
C ASP A 187 0.01 2.42 -21.95
N TYR A 188 0.41 3.69 -21.76
CA TYR A 188 1.28 4.38 -22.71
C TYR A 188 2.58 3.64 -22.96
N TYR A 189 3.25 3.15 -21.90
CA TYR A 189 4.51 2.42 -22.03
C TYR A 189 4.31 1.08 -22.75
N ALA A 190 3.25 0.36 -22.45
CA ALA A 190 2.96 -0.92 -23.10
C ALA A 190 2.75 -0.78 -24.62
N LEU A 191 2.13 0.34 -25.04
CA LEU A 191 1.81 0.62 -26.43
C LEU A 191 2.94 1.35 -27.18
N ASN A 192 3.82 2.06 -26.45
CA ASN A 192 4.80 2.99 -27.02
C ASN A 192 6.24 2.77 -26.49
N GLY A 193 6.58 1.60 -25.95
CA GLY A 193 7.85 1.32 -25.28
C GLY A 193 9.11 1.67 -26.08
N GLU A 194 9.01 1.65 -27.42
CA GLU A 194 10.10 1.98 -28.35
C GLU A 194 10.35 3.50 -28.51
N GLN A 195 9.44 4.34 -28.05
CA GLN A 195 9.60 5.79 -28.15
C GLN A 195 10.81 6.27 -27.34
N PRO A 196 11.56 7.28 -27.81
CA PRO A 196 12.76 7.76 -27.11
C PRO A 196 12.52 8.14 -25.65
N TYR A 197 11.41 8.80 -25.34
CA TYR A 197 11.02 9.14 -23.96
C TYR A 197 10.85 7.87 -23.09
N CYS A 198 10.18 6.84 -23.60
CA CYS A 198 9.98 5.58 -22.89
C CYS A 198 11.32 4.90 -22.57
N ARG A 199 12.22 4.83 -23.53
CA ARG A 199 13.53 4.21 -23.35
C ARG A 199 14.41 4.95 -22.35
N VAL A 200 14.36 6.29 -22.36
CA VAL A 200 15.25 7.13 -21.52
C VAL A 200 14.67 7.35 -20.14
N MET A 201 13.36 7.55 -20.02
CA MET A 201 12.73 7.97 -18.77
C MET A 201 11.99 6.84 -18.05
N ILE A 202 11.30 5.96 -18.77
CA ILE A 202 10.42 4.95 -18.16
C ILE A 202 11.17 3.64 -17.91
N THR A 203 11.85 3.12 -18.92
CA THR A 203 12.56 1.83 -18.84
C THR A 203 13.51 1.77 -17.62
N PRO A 204 14.36 2.78 -17.33
CA PRO A 204 15.25 2.73 -16.17
C PRO A 204 14.51 2.66 -14.83
N LYS A 205 13.34 3.31 -14.72
CA LYS A 205 12.51 3.25 -13.51
C LYS A 205 11.91 1.87 -13.31
N LEU A 206 11.45 1.25 -14.40
CA LEU A 206 10.92 -0.12 -14.37
C LEU A 206 12.01 -1.13 -14.03
N GLU A 207 13.22 -0.96 -14.56
CA GLU A 207 14.36 -1.78 -14.21
C GLU A 207 14.76 -1.62 -12.74
N LYS A 208 14.78 -0.38 -12.22
CA LYS A 208 15.04 -0.09 -10.81
C LYS A 208 13.99 -0.78 -9.93
N PHE A 209 12.71 -0.70 -10.29
CA PHE A 209 11.64 -1.41 -9.62
C PHE A 209 11.88 -2.92 -9.61
N LYS A 210 12.09 -3.55 -10.77
CA LYS A 210 12.33 -5.00 -10.87
C LYS A 210 13.55 -5.45 -10.09
N LYS A 211 14.61 -4.65 -10.09
CA LYS A 211 15.84 -4.96 -9.34
C LYS A 211 15.62 -4.91 -7.83
N ARG A 212 14.84 -3.94 -7.31
CA ARG A 212 14.66 -3.73 -5.87
C ARG A 212 13.48 -4.51 -5.29
N PHE A 213 12.46 -4.78 -6.10
CA PHE A 213 11.19 -5.39 -5.70
C PHE A 213 10.82 -6.59 -6.58
N GLY A 214 11.81 -7.39 -6.98
CA GLY A 214 11.58 -8.52 -7.90
C GLY A 214 10.53 -9.52 -7.42
N GLU A 215 10.38 -9.70 -6.10
CA GLU A 215 9.36 -10.57 -5.50
C GLU A 215 7.93 -10.02 -5.67
N LEU A 216 7.80 -8.70 -5.85
CA LEU A 216 6.53 -8.01 -6.10
C LEU A 216 6.27 -7.77 -7.59
N ALA A 217 7.20 -8.10 -8.47
CA ALA A 217 7.04 -7.91 -9.91
C ALA A 217 6.25 -9.07 -10.55
N LYS A 218 5.38 -8.73 -11.54
CA LYS A 218 4.70 -9.70 -12.43
C LYS A 218 5.71 -10.34 -13.36
#